data_d086f2665bd11c170b2472f23a4dfe06
#
_entry.id   d086f2665bd11c170b2472f23a4dfe06
#
_cell.length_a   1.000
_cell.length_b   1.000
_cell.length_c   1.000
_cell.angle_alpha   90.00
_cell.angle_beta   90.00
_cell.angle_gamma   90.00
#
_symmetry.space_group_name_H-M   'P 1'
#
loop_
_entity.id
_entity.type
_entity.pdbx_description
1 polymer ?
#
loop_
_entity_poly.entity_id
_entity_poly.type
_entity_poly.pdbx_seq_one_letter_code
_entity_poly.pdbx_strand_id
1 'polypeptide(L)'
;VRERGNDRRGATARTPLNRERVIRTAMAVADEKGAAALTMRAIAEPLGVEAMSLYHHVAGREEILDGMVDAVFGEIDLPPRDTDWKSAMRRRAFSARTVLRRHPWAIGLMDSRSQPGPATLRHHDALIGALRAAGFSVPMAAHAFSLIDSYLYGFVIQELSLPFSSSAQLEEVAGAILRDAPAGAYPHLTELATEHALKPGYDYADEFAFGLTLILDALHPDETAGPDRATPTPRPGRRSAGPGTGPAASSPQHHRAGRSAAG
;
A
#
# COMPACT_ATOMS: atom_id res chain seq x y z
N VAL A 1 60.42 -31.12 13.20
CA VAL A 1 58.96 -31.24 13.21
C VAL A 1 58.41 -29.83 13.08
N ARG A 2 57.94 -29.44 11.88
CA ARG A 2 57.25 -28.16 11.61
C ARG A 2 55.75 -28.48 11.57
N GLU A 3 55.03 -28.04 12.60
CA GLU A 3 53.57 -28.00 12.60
C GLU A 3 53.08 -26.92 11.61
N ARG A 4 52.35 -27.37 10.60
CA ARG A 4 51.61 -26.49 9.69
C ARG A 4 50.28 -26.16 10.37
N GLY A 5 50.18 -24.96 10.93
CA GLY A 5 48.92 -24.40 11.41
C GLY A 5 47.91 -24.31 10.26
N ASN A 6 46.83 -25.06 10.36
CA ASN A 6 45.71 -25.04 9.47
C ASN A 6 44.76 -23.85 9.86
N ASP A 7 45.06 -22.67 9.32
CA ASP A 7 44.24 -21.48 9.51
C ASP A 7 43.01 -21.57 8.58
N ARG A 8 42.01 -22.35 8.99
CA ARG A 8 40.69 -22.31 8.39
C ARG A 8 39.92 -21.14 8.98
N ARG A 9 40.21 -19.92 8.44
CA ARG A 9 39.33 -18.76 8.64
C ARG A 9 37.94 -19.12 8.18
N GLY A 10 36.97 -19.08 9.11
CA GLY A 10 35.59 -19.38 8.91
C GLY A 10 34.98 -18.59 7.72
N ALA A 11 34.75 -19.27 6.63
CA ALA A 11 33.88 -18.79 5.59
C ALA A 11 32.47 -18.71 6.20
N THR A 12 32.04 -17.52 6.59
CA THR A 12 30.64 -17.26 6.88
C THR A 12 29.83 -17.74 5.67
N ALA A 13 29.03 -18.76 5.86
CA ALA A 13 28.19 -19.33 4.79
C ALA A 13 27.35 -18.19 4.21
N ARG A 14 27.68 -17.74 2.98
CA ARG A 14 26.91 -16.74 2.26
C ARG A 14 25.52 -17.32 2.05
N THR A 15 24.51 -16.72 2.68
CA THR A 15 23.12 -17.07 2.44
C THR A 15 22.84 -16.97 0.95
N PRO A 16 22.26 -18.00 0.30
CA PRO A 16 21.99 -17.99 -1.13
C PRO A 16 21.18 -16.79 -1.54
N LEU A 17 21.49 -16.22 -2.72
CA LEU A 17 20.68 -15.17 -3.33
C LEU A 17 19.35 -15.78 -3.78
N ASN A 18 18.26 -15.12 -3.43
CA ASN A 18 16.91 -15.45 -3.86
C ASN A 18 16.07 -14.16 -4.02
N ARG A 19 14.88 -14.30 -4.60
CA ARG A 19 13.96 -13.20 -4.86
C ARG A 19 13.65 -12.38 -3.58
N GLU A 20 13.34 -13.05 -2.49
CA GLU A 20 12.99 -12.41 -1.22
C GLU A 20 14.15 -11.58 -0.66
N ARG A 21 15.38 -12.07 -0.76
CA ARG A 21 16.57 -11.34 -0.33
C ARG A 21 16.84 -10.11 -1.21
N VAL A 22 16.60 -10.21 -2.53
CA VAL A 22 16.68 -9.06 -3.45
C VAL A 22 15.68 -8.00 -3.07
N ILE A 23 14.40 -8.37 -2.86
CA ILE A 23 13.33 -7.44 -2.47
C ILE A 23 13.65 -6.77 -1.14
N ARG A 24 14.02 -7.53 -0.12
CA ARG A 24 14.36 -7.00 1.21
C ARG A 24 15.53 -6.02 1.17
N THR A 25 16.55 -6.32 0.34
CA THR A 25 17.67 -5.39 0.15
C THR A 25 17.25 -4.14 -0.60
N ALA A 26 16.35 -4.26 -1.59
CA ALA A 26 15.79 -3.11 -2.30
C ALA A 26 14.98 -2.21 -1.36
N MET A 27 14.19 -2.78 -0.45
CA MET A 27 13.49 -2.02 0.60
C MET A 27 14.47 -1.25 1.47
N ALA A 28 15.53 -1.89 1.96
CA ALA A 28 16.55 -1.23 2.78
C ALA A 28 17.24 -0.06 2.04
N VAL A 29 17.54 -0.23 0.74
CA VAL A 29 18.09 0.85 -0.10
C VAL A 29 17.08 2.00 -0.25
N ALA A 30 15.79 1.67 -0.42
CA ALA A 30 14.75 2.69 -0.56
C ALA A 30 14.48 3.42 0.77
N ASP A 31 14.56 2.73 1.90
CA ASP A 31 14.40 3.33 3.23
C ASP A 31 15.53 4.34 3.53
N GLU A 32 16.74 4.03 3.08
CA GLU A 32 17.92 4.89 3.30
C GLU A 32 17.98 6.06 2.30
N LYS A 33 17.69 5.80 1.01
CA LYS A 33 18.02 6.72 -0.11
C LYS A 33 16.82 7.15 -0.95
N GLY A 34 15.62 6.65 -0.60
CA GLY A 34 14.39 6.86 -1.38
C GLY A 34 14.27 5.95 -2.61
N ALA A 35 13.04 5.79 -3.12
CA ALA A 35 12.75 4.93 -4.27
C ALA A 35 13.43 5.39 -5.58
N ALA A 36 13.75 6.67 -5.71
CA ALA A 36 14.46 7.20 -6.87
C ALA A 36 15.89 6.65 -7.01
N ALA A 37 16.52 6.27 -5.91
CA ALA A 37 17.86 5.69 -5.89
C ALA A 37 17.89 4.19 -6.28
N LEU A 38 16.75 3.54 -6.42
CA LEU A 38 16.68 2.11 -6.75
C LEU A 38 17.13 1.83 -8.18
N THR A 39 18.33 1.30 -8.29
CA THR A 39 18.89 0.74 -9.53
C THR A 39 19.35 -0.70 -9.28
N MET A 40 19.44 -1.51 -10.33
CA MET A 40 19.97 -2.89 -10.19
C MET A 40 21.36 -2.90 -9.55
N ARG A 41 22.21 -1.91 -9.86
CA ARG A 41 23.53 -1.76 -9.26
C ARG A 41 23.46 -1.42 -7.78
N ALA A 42 22.60 -0.48 -7.37
CA ALA A 42 22.43 -0.09 -5.98
C ALA A 42 21.91 -1.24 -5.10
N ILE A 43 21.13 -2.16 -5.67
CA ILE A 43 20.64 -3.35 -4.97
C ILE A 43 21.73 -4.45 -4.92
N ALA A 44 22.51 -4.62 -6.00
CA ALA A 44 23.56 -5.64 -6.08
C ALA A 44 24.74 -5.38 -5.14
N GLU A 45 25.08 -4.10 -4.93
CA GLU A 45 26.21 -3.68 -4.11
C GLU A 45 26.14 -4.21 -2.66
N PRO A 46 25.06 -4.00 -1.87
CA PRO A 46 24.95 -4.55 -0.53
C PRO A 46 24.88 -6.07 -0.49
N LEU A 47 24.43 -6.70 -1.58
CA LEU A 47 24.37 -8.17 -1.71
C LEU A 47 25.74 -8.78 -2.00
N GLY A 48 26.71 -7.98 -2.42
CA GLY A 48 28.04 -8.43 -2.82
C GLY A 48 28.03 -9.28 -4.08
N VAL A 49 27.16 -8.94 -5.05
CA VAL A 49 27.00 -9.63 -6.33
C VAL A 49 27.06 -8.65 -7.51
N GLU A 50 27.27 -9.15 -8.72
CA GLU A 50 27.16 -8.37 -9.93
C GLU A 50 25.66 -8.09 -10.24
N ALA A 51 25.35 -6.89 -10.77
CA ALA A 51 23.97 -6.50 -11.09
C ALA A 51 23.27 -7.48 -12.03
N MET A 52 24.02 -8.10 -12.96
CA MET A 52 23.47 -9.11 -13.87
C MET A 52 23.00 -10.38 -13.16
N SER A 53 23.58 -10.71 -12.00
CA SER A 53 23.16 -11.87 -11.20
C SER A 53 21.75 -11.73 -10.63
N LEU A 54 21.25 -10.50 -10.46
CA LEU A 54 19.89 -10.27 -9.96
C LEU A 54 18.83 -10.76 -10.95
N TYR A 55 19.11 -10.68 -12.27
CA TYR A 55 18.16 -11.09 -13.32
C TYR A 55 17.87 -12.60 -13.35
N HIS A 56 18.65 -13.41 -12.62
CA HIS A 56 18.32 -14.83 -12.39
C HIS A 56 17.21 -15.02 -11.35
N HIS A 57 16.88 -13.97 -10.59
CA HIS A 57 15.93 -14.04 -9.48
C HIS A 57 14.73 -13.11 -9.65
N VAL A 58 14.84 -12.07 -10.49
CA VAL A 58 13.80 -11.08 -10.77
C VAL A 58 13.87 -10.67 -12.24
N ALA A 59 12.72 -10.47 -12.88
CA ALA A 59 12.66 -10.08 -14.30
C ALA A 59 13.17 -8.65 -14.54
N GLY A 60 13.16 -7.79 -13.50
CA GLY A 60 13.65 -6.43 -13.59
C GLY A 60 13.19 -5.55 -12.44
N ARG A 61 13.37 -4.23 -12.61
CA ARG A 61 13.05 -3.23 -11.61
C ARG A 61 11.56 -3.22 -11.23
N GLU A 62 10.68 -3.38 -12.19
CA GLU A 62 9.22 -3.34 -11.94
C GLU A 62 8.78 -4.51 -11.06
N GLU A 63 9.29 -5.72 -11.29
CA GLU A 63 9.01 -6.85 -10.40
C GLU A 63 9.56 -6.64 -8.99
N ILE A 64 10.72 -5.98 -8.86
CA ILE A 64 11.24 -5.61 -7.55
C ILE A 64 10.28 -4.64 -6.86
N LEU A 65 9.81 -3.60 -7.54
CA LEU A 65 8.87 -2.63 -6.97
C LEU A 65 7.53 -3.29 -6.58
N ASP A 66 7.01 -4.19 -7.41
CA ASP A 66 5.81 -4.97 -7.08
C ASP A 66 6.02 -5.81 -5.81
N GLY A 67 7.17 -6.49 -5.73
CA GLY A 67 7.54 -7.29 -4.55
C GLY A 67 7.76 -6.46 -3.29
N MET A 68 8.31 -5.24 -3.41
CA MET A 68 8.50 -4.32 -2.30
C MET A 68 7.15 -3.83 -1.74
N VAL A 69 6.21 -3.45 -2.62
CA VAL A 69 4.86 -3.06 -2.22
C VAL A 69 4.13 -4.21 -1.55
N ASP A 70 4.22 -5.42 -2.12
CA ASP A 70 3.62 -6.61 -1.51
C ASP A 70 4.22 -6.93 -0.13
N ALA A 71 5.53 -6.74 0.04
CA ALA A 71 6.19 -6.92 1.32
C ALA A 71 5.70 -5.89 2.37
N VAL A 72 5.52 -4.63 1.98
CA VAL A 72 4.95 -3.58 2.86
C VAL A 72 3.54 -3.95 3.30
N PHE A 73 2.67 -4.42 2.40
CA PHE A 73 1.35 -4.93 2.79
C PHE A 73 1.44 -6.14 3.72
N GLY A 74 2.48 -6.95 3.58
CA GLY A 74 2.75 -8.09 4.48
C GLY A 74 3.14 -7.70 5.90
N GLU A 75 3.64 -6.48 6.12
CA GLU A 75 3.98 -5.93 7.44
C GLU A 75 2.79 -5.29 8.16
N ILE A 76 1.72 -4.93 7.43
CA ILE A 76 0.52 -4.32 8.01
C ILE A 76 -0.35 -5.42 8.65
N ASP A 77 -0.74 -5.21 9.90
CA ASP A 77 -1.64 -6.12 10.60
C ASP A 77 -2.98 -6.24 9.87
N LEU A 78 -3.45 -7.47 9.73
CA LEU A 78 -4.80 -7.71 9.22
C LEU A 78 -5.84 -7.31 10.28
N PRO A 79 -7.04 -6.88 9.87
CA PRO A 79 -8.14 -6.63 10.80
C PRO A 79 -8.44 -7.90 11.62
N PRO A 80 -8.40 -7.85 12.96
CA PRO A 80 -8.74 -9.00 13.79
C PRO A 80 -10.21 -9.37 13.62
N ARG A 81 -10.49 -10.69 13.66
CA ARG A 81 -11.84 -11.22 13.41
C ARG A 81 -12.72 -11.29 14.66
N ASP A 82 -12.12 -11.16 15.84
CA ASP A 82 -12.74 -11.34 17.15
C ASP A 82 -13.08 -10.02 17.87
N THR A 83 -13.00 -8.92 17.13
CA THR A 83 -13.33 -7.58 17.65
C THR A 83 -14.40 -6.92 16.78
N ASP A 84 -15.05 -5.87 17.33
CA ASP A 84 -15.94 -5.04 16.53
C ASP A 84 -15.19 -4.38 15.37
N TRP A 85 -15.93 -4.08 14.30
CA TRP A 85 -15.35 -3.60 13.05
C TRP A 85 -14.61 -2.25 13.19
N LYS A 86 -15.10 -1.33 14.05
CA LYS A 86 -14.45 -0.03 14.26
C LYS A 86 -13.08 -0.23 14.91
N SER A 87 -13.01 -1.07 15.94
CA SER A 87 -11.74 -1.44 16.57
C SER A 87 -10.80 -2.16 15.62
N ALA A 88 -11.32 -3.05 14.77
CA ALA A 88 -10.54 -3.74 13.75
C ALA A 88 -9.95 -2.77 12.73
N MET A 89 -10.75 -1.84 12.18
CA MET A 89 -10.28 -0.81 11.26
C MET A 89 -9.29 0.15 11.91
N ARG A 90 -9.53 0.54 13.16
CA ARG A 90 -8.61 1.40 13.92
C ARG A 90 -7.25 0.73 14.07
N ARG A 91 -7.18 -0.51 14.55
CA ARG A 91 -5.90 -1.24 14.73
C ARG A 91 -5.15 -1.36 13.40
N ARG A 92 -5.85 -1.74 12.33
CA ARG A 92 -5.26 -1.82 10.99
C ARG A 92 -4.71 -0.47 10.53
N ALA A 93 -5.44 0.63 10.71
CA ALA A 93 -5.01 1.96 10.30
C ALA A 93 -3.76 2.44 11.06
N PHE A 94 -3.68 2.19 12.38
CA PHE A 94 -2.48 2.49 13.16
C PHE A 94 -1.28 1.63 12.77
N SER A 95 -1.49 0.33 12.50
CA SER A 95 -0.45 -0.56 11.99
C SER A 95 0.05 -0.07 10.63
N ALA A 96 -0.85 0.24 9.70
CA ALA A 96 -0.50 0.76 8.39
C ALA A 96 0.27 2.09 8.46
N ARG A 97 -0.19 3.05 9.30
CA ARG A 97 0.55 4.31 9.54
C ARG A 97 1.97 4.03 10.03
N THR A 98 2.14 3.10 10.97
CA THR A 98 3.47 2.73 11.51
C THR A 98 4.38 2.16 10.43
N VAL A 99 3.87 1.27 9.59
CA VAL A 99 4.61 0.65 8.49
C VAL A 99 4.97 1.70 7.42
N LEU A 100 4.01 2.54 7.02
CA LEU A 100 4.23 3.57 6.00
C LEU A 100 5.20 4.67 6.45
N ARG A 101 5.25 4.99 7.75
CA ARG A 101 6.29 5.88 8.29
C ARG A 101 7.68 5.27 8.23
N ARG A 102 7.79 3.94 8.33
CA ARG A 102 9.06 3.21 8.16
C ARG A 102 9.48 3.13 6.70
N HIS A 103 8.50 3.05 5.79
CA HIS A 103 8.68 2.91 4.35
C HIS A 103 8.01 4.06 3.57
N PRO A 104 8.49 5.32 3.72
CA PRO A 104 7.84 6.51 3.14
C PRO A 104 7.65 6.43 1.62
N TRP A 105 8.56 5.77 0.94
CA TRP A 105 8.54 5.56 -0.51
C TRP A 105 7.35 4.70 -0.98
N ALA A 106 6.77 3.89 -0.10
CA ALA A 106 5.72 2.94 -0.47
C ALA A 106 4.42 3.63 -0.88
N ILE A 107 4.04 4.74 -0.22
CA ILE A 107 2.77 5.43 -0.47
C ILE A 107 2.61 5.81 -1.94
N GLY A 108 3.67 6.36 -2.56
CA GLY A 108 3.64 6.74 -3.98
C GLY A 108 3.62 5.55 -4.95
N LEU A 109 3.82 4.32 -4.46
CA LEU A 109 3.84 3.12 -5.28
C LEU A 109 2.60 2.24 -5.10
N MET A 110 1.92 2.30 -3.92
CA MET A 110 0.86 1.35 -3.56
C MET A 110 -0.27 1.30 -4.59
N ASP A 111 -0.77 2.47 -5.02
CA ASP A 111 -1.90 2.56 -5.96
C ASP A 111 -1.46 2.53 -7.44
N SER A 112 -0.15 2.57 -7.71
CA SER A 112 0.39 2.61 -9.08
C SER A 112 0.73 1.22 -9.64
N ARG A 113 0.66 0.16 -8.83
CA ARG A 113 1.05 -1.19 -9.23
C ARG A 113 -0.10 -1.95 -9.89
N SER A 114 0.13 -2.40 -11.11
CA SER A 114 -0.85 -3.17 -11.88
C SER A 114 -0.87 -4.67 -11.54
N GLN A 115 0.13 -5.14 -10.79
CA GLN A 115 0.28 -6.56 -10.43
C GLN A 115 0.38 -6.72 -8.90
N PRO A 116 -0.76 -6.69 -8.19
CA PRO A 116 -0.77 -6.88 -6.75
C PRO A 116 -0.32 -8.29 -6.38
N GLY A 117 0.58 -8.38 -5.41
CA GLY A 117 1.05 -9.65 -4.88
C GLY A 117 0.07 -10.29 -3.87
N PRO A 118 0.40 -11.50 -3.38
CA PRO A 118 -0.49 -12.26 -2.50
C PRO A 118 -0.73 -11.59 -1.14
N ALA A 119 0.23 -10.83 -0.60
CA ALA A 119 0.03 -10.11 0.66
C ALA A 119 -0.92 -8.93 0.47
N THR A 120 -0.78 -8.17 -0.62
CA THR A 120 -1.67 -7.08 -1.03
C THR A 120 -3.11 -7.57 -1.19
N LEU A 121 -3.32 -8.64 -1.96
CA LEU A 121 -4.64 -9.22 -2.19
C LEU A 121 -5.28 -9.71 -0.88
N ARG A 122 -4.52 -10.42 -0.05
CA ARG A 122 -5.00 -10.90 1.25
C ARG A 122 -5.36 -9.76 2.19
N HIS A 123 -4.59 -8.67 2.16
CA HIS A 123 -4.86 -7.50 3.00
C HIS A 123 -6.19 -6.83 2.61
N HIS A 124 -6.41 -6.59 1.32
CA HIS A 124 -7.66 -5.99 0.83
C HIS A 124 -8.87 -6.90 1.05
N ASP A 125 -8.74 -8.20 0.79
CA ASP A 125 -9.80 -9.18 1.05
C ASP A 125 -10.20 -9.22 2.52
N ALA A 126 -9.22 -9.25 3.43
CA ALA A 126 -9.48 -9.26 4.87
C ALA A 126 -10.18 -7.99 5.35
N LEU A 127 -9.80 -6.82 4.82
CA LEU A 127 -10.41 -5.53 5.16
C LEU A 127 -11.86 -5.45 4.67
N ILE A 128 -12.10 -5.79 3.41
CA ILE A 128 -13.45 -5.84 2.83
C ILE A 128 -14.29 -6.88 3.60
N GLY A 129 -13.72 -8.06 3.88
CA GLY A 129 -14.37 -9.12 4.62
C GLY A 129 -14.81 -8.69 6.03
N ALA A 130 -13.99 -7.91 6.75
CA ALA A 130 -14.34 -7.37 8.06
C ALA A 130 -15.52 -6.39 7.99
N LEU A 131 -15.56 -5.50 7.00
CA LEU A 131 -16.68 -4.59 6.77
C LEU A 131 -17.95 -5.35 6.38
N ARG A 132 -17.84 -6.34 5.48
CA ARG A 132 -18.98 -7.18 5.08
C ARG A 132 -19.56 -7.98 6.25
N ALA A 133 -18.69 -8.55 7.10
CA ALA A 133 -19.12 -9.26 8.30
C ALA A 133 -19.86 -8.36 9.30
N ALA A 134 -19.54 -7.07 9.32
CA ALA A 134 -20.21 -6.07 10.12
C ALA A 134 -21.55 -5.57 9.55
N GLY A 135 -21.96 -6.08 8.36
CA GLY A 135 -23.25 -5.74 7.75
C GLY A 135 -23.22 -4.62 6.72
N PHE A 136 -22.04 -4.12 6.32
CA PHE A 136 -21.93 -3.16 5.22
C PHE A 136 -22.30 -3.85 3.89
N SER A 137 -23.11 -3.20 3.03
CA SER A 137 -23.29 -3.64 1.65
C SER A 137 -21.98 -3.59 0.86
N VAL A 138 -21.91 -4.24 -0.30
CA VAL A 138 -20.70 -4.18 -1.14
C VAL A 138 -20.36 -2.75 -1.53
N PRO A 139 -21.30 -1.90 -1.99
CA PRO A 139 -20.99 -0.50 -2.30
C PRO A 139 -20.51 0.29 -1.07
N MET A 140 -21.18 0.10 0.09
CA MET A 140 -20.80 0.82 1.30
C MET A 140 -19.43 0.36 1.86
N ALA A 141 -19.10 -0.94 1.75
CA ALA A 141 -17.77 -1.44 2.10
C ALA A 141 -16.70 -0.83 1.19
N ALA A 142 -16.96 -0.66 -0.11
CA ALA A 142 -16.05 0.01 -1.03
C ALA A 142 -15.85 1.50 -0.69
N HIS A 143 -16.95 2.21 -0.35
CA HIS A 143 -16.86 3.61 0.10
C HIS A 143 -16.07 3.74 1.42
N ALA A 144 -16.34 2.88 2.39
CA ALA A 144 -15.63 2.87 3.68
C ALA A 144 -14.14 2.58 3.50
N PHE A 145 -13.81 1.57 2.69
CA PHE A 145 -12.43 1.24 2.33
C PHE A 145 -11.71 2.44 1.72
N SER A 146 -12.29 3.04 0.66
CA SER A 146 -11.70 4.18 -0.04
C SER A 146 -11.50 5.39 0.89
N LEU A 147 -12.49 5.69 1.74
CA LEU A 147 -12.43 6.83 2.66
C LEU A 147 -11.34 6.65 3.71
N ILE A 148 -11.27 5.47 4.35
CA ILE A 148 -10.26 5.18 5.39
C ILE A 148 -8.85 5.22 4.81
N ASP A 149 -8.63 4.64 3.63
CA ASP A 149 -7.31 4.62 3.01
C ASP A 149 -6.88 5.99 2.47
N SER A 150 -7.81 6.76 1.90
CA SER A 150 -7.53 8.15 1.50
C SER A 150 -7.12 9.03 2.68
N TYR A 151 -7.81 8.89 3.82
CA TYR A 151 -7.43 9.59 5.04
C TYR A 151 -6.05 9.15 5.55
N LEU A 152 -5.83 7.84 5.65
CA LEU A 152 -4.57 7.27 6.12
C LEU A 152 -3.38 7.74 5.28
N TYR A 153 -3.47 7.60 3.95
CA TYR A 153 -2.37 7.96 3.06
C TYR A 153 -2.13 9.47 3.03
N GLY A 154 -3.21 10.26 2.97
CA GLY A 154 -3.11 11.72 3.02
C GLY A 154 -2.48 12.21 4.32
N PHE A 155 -2.89 11.65 5.46
CA PHE A 155 -2.32 12.00 6.76
C PHE A 155 -0.82 11.64 6.84
N VAL A 156 -0.43 10.43 6.42
CA VAL A 156 0.98 10.01 6.49
C VAL A 156 1.86 10.86 5.56
N ILE A 157 1.37 11.22 4.36
CA ILE A 157 2.10 12.15 3.47
C ILE A 157 2.33 13.50 4.16
N GLN A 158 1.29 14.06 4.79
CA GLN A 158 1.41 15.32 5.52
C GLN A 158 2.39 15.19 6.69
N GLU A 159 2.24 14.15 7.51
CA GLU A 159 3.10 13.89 8.67
C GLU A 159 4.58 13.79 8.28
N LEU A 160 4.89 13.08 7.21
CA LEU A 160 6.26 12.91 6.71
C LEU A 160 6.83 14.20 6.06
N SER A 161 5.96 15.14 5.69
CA SER A 161 6.35 16.41 5.06
C SER A 161 6.50 17.54 6.08
N LEU A 162 6.14 17.32 7.34
CA LEU A 162 6.28 18.33 8.38
C LEU A 162 7.74 18.71 8.60
N PRO A 163 8.06 20.00 8.79
CA PRO A 163 9.44 20.47 9.04
C PRO A 163 9.90 20.22 10.49
N PHE A 164 9.17 19.38 11.25
CA PHE A 164 9.47 19.02 12.62
C PHE A 164 9.10 17.56 12.89
N SER A 165 9.82 16.94 13.81
CA SER A 165 9.57 15.57 14.27
C SER A 165 9.47 15.46 15.81
N SER A 166 9.56 16.61 16.51
CA SER A 166 9.43 16.71 17.96
C SER A 166 8.76 18.00 18.37
N SER A 167 8.20 18.06 19.58
CA SER A 167 7.59 19.26 20.14
C SER A 167 8.57 20.44 20.20
N ALA A 168 9.84 20.20 20.50
CA ALA A 168 10.87 21.25 20.53
C ALA A 168 11.10 21.85 19.13
N GLN A 169 11.16 21.03 18.08
CA GLN A 169 11.26 21.52 16.71
C GLN A 169 10.00 22.25 16.25
N LEU A 170 8.82 21.79 16.67
CA LEU A 170 7.56 22.49 16.40
C LEU A 170 7.55 23.88 17.05
N GLU A 171 7.99 24.00 18.31
CA GLU A 171 8.12 25.28 19.00
C GLU A 171 9.07 26.25 18.27
N GLU A 172 10.21 25.74 17.79
CA GLU A 172 11.17 26.52 17.02
C GLU A 172 10.56 27.03 15.71
N VAL A 173 9.96 26.12 14.91
CA VAL A 173 9.35 26.45 13.61
C VAL A 173 8.17 27.43 13.79
N ALA A 174 7.24 27.12 14.69
CA ALA A 174 6.08 27.97 14.95
C ALA A 174 6.52 29.34 15.51
N GLY A 175 7.49 29.35 16.43
CA GLY A 175 8.06 30.59 16.97
C GLY A 175 8.73 31.45 15.90
N ALA A 176 9.44 30.86 14.93
CA ALA A 176 9.99 31.60 13.80
C ALA A 176 8.91 32.21 12.92
N ILE A 177 7.90 31.43 12.53
CA ILE A 177 6.77 31.90 11.72
C ILE A 177 6.04 33.06 12.41
N LEU A 178 5.76 32.95 13.71
CA LEU A 178 5.06 34.00 14.46
C LEU A 178 5.89 35.28 14.63
N ARG A 179 7.20 35.17 14.76
CA ARG A 179 8.10 36.35 14.85
C ARG A 179 8.19 37.11 13.53
N ASP A 180 8.20 36.37 12.41
CA ASP A 180 8.37 36.99 11.09
C ASP A 180 7.03 37.49 10.52
N ALA A 181 5.90 37.09 11.10
CA ALA A 181 4.59 37.55 10.69
C ALA A 181 4.32 39.00 11.12
N PRO A 182 3.74 39.88 10.26
CA PRO A 182 3.33 41.23 10.64
C PRO A 182 2.33 41.15 11.80
N ALA A 183 2.50 42.04 12.78
CA ALA A 183 1.66 42.05 13.98
C ALA A 183 0.16 42.16 13.62
N GLY A 184 -0.63 41.19 14.09
CA GLY A 184 -2.07 41.11 13.85
C GLY A 184 -2.51 40.72 12.44
N ALA A 185 -1.57 40.36 11.54
CA ALA A 185 -1.91 39.99 10.17
C ALA A 185 -2.65 38.63 10.07
N TYR A 186 -2.34 37.69 10.97
CA TYR A 186 -2.87 36.32 10.95
C TYR A 186 -3.41 35.88 12.33
N PRO A 187 -4.52 36.50 12.82
CA PRO A 187 -4.99 36.29 14.19
C PRO A 187 -5.38 34.85 14.45
N HIS A 188 -6.06 34.18 13.52
CA HIS A 188 -6.49 32.80 13.70
C HIS A 188 -5.35 31.80 13.64
N LEU A 189 -4.31 32.06 12.85
CA LEU A 189 -3.10 31.21 12.83
C LEU A 189 -2.32 31.36 14.15
N THR A 190 -2.22 32.58 14.67
CA THR A 190 -1.60 32.86 15.97
C THR A 190 -2.38 32.17 17.11
N GLU A 191 -3.70 32.27 17.09
CA GLU A 191 -4.57 31.59 18.05
C GLU A 191 -4.40 30.06 18.02
N LEU A 192 -4.45 29.46 16.82
CA LEU A 192 -4.22 28.03 16.62
C LEU A 192 -2.85 27.60 17.17
N ALA A 193 -1.80 28.35 16.85
CA ALA A 193 -0.46 28.04 17.33
C ALA A 193 -0.37 28.12 18.85
N THR A 194 -0.88 29.18 19.48
CA THR A 194 -0.75 29.43 20.93
C THR A 194 -1.71 28.60 21.77
N GLU A 195 -2.94 28.39 21.28
CA GLU A 195 -3.97 27.70 22.05
C GLU A 195 -4.05 26.20 21.80
N HIS A 196 -3.35 25.68 20.78
CA HIS A 196 -3.35 24.27 20.43
C HIS A 196 -1.95 23.72 20.19
N ALA A 197 -1.30 24.09 19.10
CA ALA A 197 -0.07 23.41 18.63
C ALA A 197 1.14 23.58 19.57
N LEU A 198 1.24 24.70 20.29
CA LEU A 198 2.32 24.98 21.26
C LEU A 198 1.93 24.65 22.72
N LYS A 199 0.78 24.03 22.94
CA LYS A 199 0.41 23.59 24.31
C LYS A 199 1.29 22.42 24.73
N PRO A 200 1.69 22.36 26.02
CA PRO A 200 2.42 21.22 26.55
C PRO A 200 1.63 19.93 26.35
N GLY A 201 2.30 18.91 25.80
CA GLY A 201 1.71 17.60 25.53
C GLY A 201 1.03 17.46 24.17
N TYR A 202 1.04 18.49 23.30
CA TYR A 202 0.59 18.35 21.94
C TYR A 202 1.47 17.35 21.18
N ASP A 203 0.82 16.38 20.52
CA ASP A 203 1.45 15.46 19.57
C ASP A 203 0.63 15.46 18.28
N TYR A 204 1.26 15.73 17.14
CA TYR A 204 0.60 15.67 15.84
C TYR A 204 0.01 14.26 15.54
N ALA A 205 0.54 13.23 16.19
CA ALA A 205 -0.02 11.88 16.12
C ALA A 205 -1.47 11.78 16.62
N ASP A 206 -1.88 12.65 17.54
CA ASP A 206 -3.24 12.66 18.09
C ASP A 206 -4.27 13.13 17.06
N GLU A 207 -3.87 13.98 16.10
CA GLU A 207 -4.72 14.40 14.98
C GLU A 207 -5.13 13.20 14.11
N PHE A 208 -4.25 12.21 13.95
CA PHE A 208 -4.59 10.98 13.25
C PHE A 208 -5.69 10.19 13.97
N ALA A 209 -5.56 10.06 15.29
CA ALA A 209 -6.54 9.34 16.10
C ALA A 209 -7.90 10.05 16.09
N PHE A 210 -7.89 11.39 16.18
CA PHE A 210 -9.10 12.22 16.15
C PHE A 210 -9.85 12.08 14.82
N GLY A 211 -9.18 12.34 13.70
CA GLY A 211 -9.82 12.28 12.38
C GLY A 211 -10.28 10.88 12.00
N LEU A 212 -9.48 9.84 12.32
CA LEU A 212 -9.90 8.44 12.12
C LEU A 212 -11.15 8.11 12.92
N THR A 213 -11.26 8.61 14.17
CA THR A 213 -12.44 8.41 15.02
C THR A 213 -13.69 9.00 14.39
N LEU A 214 -13.61 10.26 13.89
CA LEU A 214 -14.73 10.92 13.21
C LEU A 214 -15.20 10.12 11.99
N ILE A 215 -14.25 9.62 11.18
CA ILE A 215 -14.56 8.80 9.99
C ILE A 215 -15.26 7.51 10.39
N LEU A 216 -14.73 6.78 11.36
CA LEU A 216 -15.30 5.52 11.81
C LEU A 216 -16.67 5.71 12.47
N ASP A 217 -16.90 6.83 13.15
CA ASP A 217 -18.17 7.13 13.78
C ASP A 217 -19.25 7.56 12.77
N ALA A 218 -18.87 8.16 11.66
CA ALA A 218 -19.78 8.51 10.57
C ALA A 218 -20.15 7.32 9.67
N LEU A 219 -19.38 6.24 9.68
CA LEU A 219 -19.65 5.04 8.89
C LEU A 219 -20.59 4.11 9.65
N HIS A 220 -21.66 3.67 8.97
CA HIS A 220 -22.65 2.74 9.54
C HIS A 220 -22.90 1.59 8.56
N PRO A 221 -23.08 0.36 9.06
CA PRO A 221 -23.63 -0.73 8.27
C PRO A 221 -25.00 -0.35 7.72
N ASP A 222 -25.38 -0.90 6.57
CA ASP A 222 -26.70 -0.65 6.00
C ASP A 222 -27.81 -1.27 6.85
N GLU A 223 -28.82 -0.49 7.22
CA GLU A 223 -29.94 -0.92 8.07
C GLU A 223 -30.74 -2.12 7.51
N THR A 224 -30.53 -2.45 6.22
CA THR A 224 -31.30 -3.48 5.50
C THR A 224 -30.48 -4.67 4.98
N ALA A 225 -29.17 -4.71 5.24
CA ALA A 225 -28.35 -5.84 4.83
C ALA A 225 -28.53 -7.03 5.81
N GLY A 226 -29.68 -7.71 5.73
CA GLY A 226 -29.78 -9.06 6.25
C GLY A 226 -28.70 -9.96 5.60
N PRO A 227 -28.31 -11.08 6.24
CA PRO A 227 -27.25 -11.93 5.73
C PRO A 227 -27.52 -12.30 4.27
N ASP A 228 -26.64 -11.81 3.41
CA ASP A 228 -26.73 -12.02 1.96
C ASP A 228 -26.84 -13.52 1.71
N ARG A 229 -27.99 -13.93 1.15
CA ARG A 229 -28.19 -15.33 0.79
C ARG A 229 -27.08 -15.70 -0.16
N ALA A 230 -26.26 -16.63 0.26
CA ALA A 230 -25.20 -17.23 -0.56
C ALA A 230 -25.69 -17.36 -1.99
N THR A 231 -25.03 -16.69 -2.93
CA THR A 231 -25.28 -16.81 -4.36
C THR A 231 -25.27 -18.31 -4.69
N PRO A 232 -26.33 -18.90 -5.24
CA PRO A 232 -26.33 -20.32 -5.55
C PRO A 232 -25.23 -20.59 -6.57
N THR A 233 -24.29 -21.42 -6.21
CA THR A 233 -23.24 -21.93 -7.10
C THR A 233 -23.90 -22.42 -8.39
N PRO A 234 -23.47 -21.96 -9.59
CA PRO A 234 -24.01 -22.46 -10.84
C PRO A 234 -23.79 -23.98 -10.88
N ARG A 235 -24.89 -24.75 -10.93
CA ARG A 235 -24.83 -26.20 -11.13
C ARG A 235 -24.11 -26.46 -12.45
N PRO A 236 -23.15 -27.37 -12.53
CA PRO A 236 -22.51 -27.76 -13.78
C PRO A 236 -23.62 -28.27 -14.73
N GLY A 237 -23.72 -27.63 -15.89
CA GLY A 237 -24.71 -27.91 -16.92
C GLY A 237 -24.69 -29.38 -17.32
N ARG A 238 -25.87 -29.99 -17.25
CA ARG A 238 -26.17 -31.28 -17.85
C ARG A 238 -25.91 -31.16 -19.36
N ARG A 239 -24.92 -31.88 -19.85
CA ARG A 239 -24.70 -32.07 -21.30
C ARG A 239 -25.96 -32.72 -21.87
N SER A 240 -26.73 -31.99 -22.67
CA SER A 240 -27.70 -32.59 -23.54
C SER A 240 -27.02 -33.01 -24.82
N ALA A 241 -27.12 -34.34 -25.06
CA ALA A 241 -26.70 -34.98 -26.31
C ALA A 241 -27.53 -34.44 -27.48
N GLY A 242 -26.83 -34.20 -28.60
CA GLY A 242 -27.47 -33.84 -29.83
C GLY A 242 -28.26 -34.99 -30.48
N PRO A 243 -28.98 -34.75 -31.59
CA PRO A 243 -28.54 -35.40 -32.79
C PRO A 243 -28.70 -34.57 -34.10
N GLY A 244 -27.86 -34.91 -35.06
CA GLY A 244 -28.24 -35.15 -36.45
C GLY A 244 -28.07 -34.02 -37.48
N THR A 245 -27.02 -34.07 -38.21
CA THR A 245 -26.88 -34.19 -39.69
C THR A 245 -27.64 -33.28 -40.65
N GLY A 246 -26.83 -32.63 -41.51
CA GLY A 246 -27.02 -32.49 -42.94
C GLY A 246 -27.30 -31.08 -43.50
N PRO A 247 -27.11 -30.83 -44.83
CA PRO A 247 -25.84 -30.30 -45.35
C PRO A 247 -26.03 -28.99 -46.16
N ALA A 248 -24.86 -28.37 -46.45
CA ALA A 248 -24.52 -27.47 -47.54
C ALA A 248 -25.54 -26.63 -48.31
N ALA A 249 -25.26 -25.33 -48.42
CA ALA A 249 -25.34 -24.58 -49.70
C ALA A 249 -24.69 -23.19 -49.63
N SER A 250 -23.67 -23.02 -50.43
CA SER A 250 -23.39 -21.93 -51.38
C SER A 250 -23.31 -20.47 -50.92
N SER A 251 -22.12 -19.95 -51.11
CA SER A 251 -21.82 -18.52 -51.37
C SER A 251 -22.59 -17.96 -52.55
N PRO A 252 -22.72 -16.64 -52.70
CA PRO A 252 -21.72 -15.99 -53.55
C PRO A 252 -21.21 -14.59 -53.05
N GLN A 253 -20.08 -14.28 -53.60
CA GLN A 253 -19.38 -13.01 -53.67
C GLN A 253 -20.24 -11.89 -54.29
N HIS A 254 -19.94 -10.65 -53.99
CA HIS A 254 -19.66 -9.56 -54.92
C HIS A 254 -19.30 -8.24 -54.18
N HIS A 255 -18.14 -7.78 -54.49
CA HIS A 255 -17.76 -6.52 -55.19
C HIS A 255 -17.91 -5.22 -54.38
N ARG A 256 -16.75 -4.64 -54.06
CA ARG A 256 -15.92 -3.61 -54.79
C ARG A 256 -16.34 -2.15 -54.54
N ALA A 257 -15.29 -1.43 -54.31
CA ALA A 257 -15.04 -0.01 -54.59
C ALA A 257 -15.59 0.99 -53.51
N GLY A 258 -14.86 2.00 -53.08
CA GLY A 258 -13.63 2.63 -53.49
C GLY A 258 -13.66 4.08 -53.03
N ARG A 259 -12.45 4.61 -52.80
CA ARG A 259 -12.09 6.03 -52.82
C ARG A 259 -12.74 6.97 -51.80
N SER A 260 -12.01 7.72 -51.11
CA SER A 260 -10.93 8.70 -51.30
C SER A 260 -11.35 10.03 -50.72
N ALA A 261 -10.43 10.60 -50.00
CA ALA A 261 -10.03 12.01 -49.95
C ALA A 261 -10.66 12.95 -48.94
N ALA A 262 -9.75 13.44 -48.13
CA ALA A 262 -9.40 14.83 -47.87
C ALA A 262 -10.38 15.69 -47.00
N GLY A 263 -9.77 16.28 -46.05
CA GLY A 263 -10.22 17.40 -45.22
C GLY A 263 -9.43 17.44 -43.95
#